data_b730c0ecade48503f931936d91fb5740
#
_entry.id   b730c0ecade48503f931936d91fb5740
#
_cell.length_a   1.000
_cell.length_b   1.000
_cell.length_c   1.000
_cell.angle_alpha   90.00
_cell.angle_beta   90.00
_cell.angle_gamma   90.00
#
_symmetry.space_group_name_H-M   'P 1'
#
loop_
_entity.id
_entity.type
_entity.pdbx_description
1 polymer ?
#
loop_
_entity_poly.entity_id
_entity_poly.type
_entity_poly.pdbx_seq_one_letter_code
_entity_poly.pdbx_strand_id
1 'polypeptide(L)'
;MSNAPAKAKARPRKLVEKFAWRGIEMSATHTRDWLGEGWSHLEMRVLKPKGRPVPITDTGYLSHFLDENDVKAAGGPAAFFMAWLDREAESKAYRKALARWQQLDLFA
;
A
#
# COMPACT_ATOMS: atom_id res chain seq x y z
N MET A 1 22.85 -13.69 -28.91
CA MET A 1 22.49 -13.53 -28.47
C MET A 1 21.95 -12.95 -27.78
N SER A 2 21.96 -12.81 -27.59
CA SER A 2 21.52 -12.43 -26.93
C SER A 2 20.63 -12.26 -26.40
N ASN A 3 20.12 -12.32 -26.39
CA ASN A 3 19.31 -12.29 -25.97
C ASN A 3 18.95 -12.11 -24.95
N ALA A 4 19.07 -12.48 -24.91
CA ALA A 4 19.31 -12.66 -23.69
C ALA A 4 18.71 -11.68 -22.81
N PRO A 5 19.18 -10.77 -22.85
CA PRO A 5 18.78 -9.71 -22.09
C PRO A 5 17.33 -9.71 -21.96
N ALA A 6 16.84 -9.97 -22.93
CA ALA A 6 15.48 -9.93 -22.96
C ALA A 6 14.88 -10.46 -21.75
N LYS A 7 15.32 -11.52 -21.34
CA LYS A 7 14.77 -12.10 -20.25
C LYS A 7 14.79 -11.26 -19.10
N ALA A 8 15.78 -10.70 -18.86
CA ALA A 8 15.88 -9.96 -17.67
C ALA A 8 14.74 -9.02 -17.52
N LYS A 9 14.30 -8.47 -18.57
CA LYS A 9 13.27 -7.56 -18.46
C LYS A 9 11.96 -8.13 -18.44
N ALA A 10 11.83 -9.30 -18.77
CA ALA A 10 10.52 -9.87 -18.80
C ALA A 10 9.85 -9.85 -17.45
N ARG A 11 10.62 -9.79 -16.38
CA ARG A 11 10.02 -9.82 -15.07
C ARG A 11 10.19 -8.53 -14.31
N PRO A 12 9.08 -7.90 -13.93
CA PRO A 12 9.17 -6.71 -13.10
C PRO A 12 9.77 -7.06 -11.75
N ARG A 13 10.47 -6.13 -11.14
CA ARG A 13 11.09 -6.35 -9.84
C ARG A 13 10.10 -5.99 -8.74
N LYS A 14 9.93 -6.92 -7.81
CA LYS A 14 9.07 -6.72 -6.67
C LYS A 14 9.87 -6.52 -5.42
N LEU A 15 9.49 -5.54 -4.63
CA LEU A 15 10.09 -5.28 -3.35
C LEU A 15 8.96 -5.17 -2.35
N VAL A 16 9.13 -5.80 -1.18
CA VAL A 16 8.12 -5.74 -0.14
C VAL A 16 8.69 -5.01 1.06
N GLU A 17 7.95 -4.06 1.56
CA GLU A 17 8.35 -3.27 2.70
C GLU A 17 7.26 -3.33 3.75
N LYS A 18 7.61 -3.66 4.99
CA LYS A 18 6.63 -3.66 6.07
C LYS A 18 6.69 -2.34 6.80
N PHE A 19 5.56 -1.88 7.27
CA PHE A 19 5.50 -0.62 8.02
C PHE A 19 4.33 -0.65 8.99
N ALA A 20 4.31 0.30 9.89
CA ALA A 20 3.22 0.43 10.84
C ALA A 20 2.64 1.82 10.73
N TRP A 21 1.32 1.91 10.78
CA TRP A 21 0.61 3.17 10.78
C TRP A 21 -0.40 3.14 11.92
N ARG A 22 -0.19 4.00 12.91
CA ARG A 22 -1.07 4.08 14.08
C ARG A 22 -1.31 2.72 14.73
N GLY A 23 -0.22 1.95 14.86
CA GLY A 23 -0.30 0.64 15.50
C GLY A 23 -0.81 -0.48 14.61
N ILE A 24 -1.07 -0.20 13.35
CA ILE A 24 -1.56 -1.19 12.40
C ILE A 24 -0.38 -1.65 11.56
N GLU A 25 -0.11 -2.96 11.54
CA GLU A 25 0.98 -3.49 10.73
C GLU A 25 0.50 -3.71 9.31
N MET A 26 1.28 -3.25 8.37
CA MET A 26 0.94 -3.30 6.95
C MET A 26 2.14 -3.68 6.13
N SER A 27 1.91 -4.05 4.88
CA SER A 27 2.97 -4.25 3.92
C SER A 27 2.68 -3.43 2.67
N ALA A 28 3.74 -2.96 2.04
CA ALA A 28 3.66 -2.27 0.76
C ALA A 28 4.52 -3.06 -0.21
N THR A 29 3.94 -3.48 -1.33
CA THR A 29 4.67 -4.18 -2.37
C THR A 29 4.81 -3.23 -3.55
N HIS A 30 6.03 -3.02 -3.98
CA HIS A 30 6.35 -2.12 -5.09
C HIS A 30 6.88 -2.95 -6.26
N THR A 31 6.16 -2.94 -7.36
CA THR A 31 6.61 -3.60 -8.58
C THR A 31 6.99 -2.50 -9.56
N ARG A 32 8.28 -2.38 -9.80
CA ARG A 32 8.81 -1.32 -10.67
C ARG A 32 8.70 -1.74 -12.12
N ASP A 33 8.58 -0.75 -12.97
CA ASP A 33 8.47 -0.96 -14.41
C ASP A 33 7.39 -1.97 -14.77
N TRP A 34 6.27 -1.87 -14.07
CA TRP A 34 5.17 -2.82 -14.23
C TRP A 34 4.70 -2.92 -15.69
N LEU A 35 4.51 -1.77 -16.31
CA LEU A 35 4.11 -1.73 -17.71
C LEU A 35 5.24 -1.18 -18.58
N GLY A 36 6.46 -1.13 -18.03
CA GLY A 36 7.55 -0.48 -18.70
C GLY A 36 7.43 1.03 -18.57
N GLU A 37 8.39 1.75 -19.09
CA GLU A 37 8.30 3.21 -19.17
C GLU A 37 8.05 3.96 -17.87
N GLY A 38 8.59 3.47 -16.77
CA GLY A 38 8.57 4.23 -15.55
C GLY A 38 7.31 4.12 -14.71
N TRP A 39 6.40 3.23 -15.05
CA TRP A 39 5.22 3.01 -14.25
C TRP A 39 5.51 2.06 -13.09
N SER A 40 4.89 2.35 -11.96
CA SER A 40 5.01 1.51 -10.78
C SER A 40 3.63 0.98 -10.40
N HIS A 41 3.63 -0.21 -9.85
CA HIS A 41 2.43 -0.79 -9.25
C HIS A 41 2.68 -0.95 -7.77
N LEU A 42 1.84 -0.36 -6.95
CA LEU A 42 1.93 -0.46 -5.50
C LEU A 42 0.75 -1.24 -4.96
N GLU A 43 1.02 -2.09 -3.97
CA GLU A 43 -0.03 -2.84 -3.29
C GLU A 43 0.17 -2.66 -1.80
N MET A 44 -0.92 -2.44 -1.08
CA MET A 44 -0.88 -2.32 0.36
C MET A 44 -1.79 -3.37 0.97
N ARG A 45 -1.33 -4.02 2.04
CA ARG A 45 -2.15 -4.98 2.77
C ARG A 45 -2.08 -4.68 4.26
N VAL A 46 -3.23 -4.79 4.90
CA VAL A 46 -3.29 -4.71 6.36
C VAL A 46 -2.99 -6.10 6.90
N LEU A 47 -2.02 -6.19 7.80
CA LEU A 47 -1.60 -7.47 8.36
C LEU A 47 -2.15 -7.72 9.76
N LYS A 48 -2.02 -6.74 10.65
CA LYS A 48 -2.47 -6.87 12.03
C LYS A 48 -2.92 -5.52 12.58
N PRO A 49 -3.98 -5.48 13.34
CA PRO A 49 -4.94 -6.56 13.62
C PRO A 49 -5.75 -6.86 12.37
N LYS A 50 -6.06 -8.13 12.18
CA LYS A 50 -6.80 -8.53 11.02
C LYS A 50 -8.17 -7.86 11.03
N GLY A 51 -8.54 -7.31 9.89
CA GLY A 51 -9.85 -6.67 9.77
C GLY A 51 -9.94 -5.23 10.26
N ARG A 52 -8.85 -4.71 10.85
CA ARG A 52 -8.88 -3.33 11.33
C ARG A 52 -9.07 -2.37 10.17
N PRO A 53 -10.03 -1.45 10.25
CA PRO A 53 -10.27 -0.51 9.15
C PRO A 53 -9.13 0.50 9.00
N VAL A 54 -8.88 0.87 7.75
CA VAL A 54 -7.95 1.94 7.42
C VAL A 54 -8.66 2.85 6.43
N PRO A 55 -8.28 4.12 6.35
CA PRO A 55 -9.05 5.10 5.57
C PRO A 55 -9.05 4.96 4.05
N ILE A 56 -8.13 4.22 3.47
CA ILE A 56 -8.01 4.20 2.01
C ILE A 56 -8.47 2.90 1.37
N THR A 57 -8.95 1.96 2.15
CA THR A 57 -9.50 0.72 1.60
C THR A 57 -10.48 0.11 2.59
N ASP A 58 -11.52 -0.52 2.08
CA ASP A 58 -12.51 -1.20 2.92
C ASP A 58 -12.17 -2.67 3.13
N THR A 59 -11.28 -3.21 2.31
CA THR A 59 -10.99 -4.64 2.31
C THR A 59 -9.68 -5.01 2.98
N GLY A 60 -8.86 -4.03 3.32
CA GLY A 60 -7.52 -4.28 3.83
C GLY A 60 -6.50 -4.52 2.73
N TYR A 61 -6.89 -4.33 1.48
CA TYR A 61 -6.01 -4.46 0.33
C TYR A 61 -6.26 -3.31 -0.63
N LEU A 62 -5.19 -2.73 -1.16
CA LEU A 62 -5.30 -1.65 -2.13
C LEU A 62 -4.25 -1.83 -3.21
N SER A 63 -4.63 -1.63 -4.44
CA SER A 63 -3.74 -1.68 -5.59
C SER A 63 -3.76 -0.31 -6.26
N HIS A 64 -2.60 0.19 -6.63
CA HIS A 64 -2.50 1.54 -7.17
C HIS A 64 -1.35 1.64 -8.18
N PHE A 65 -1.63 2.23 -9.33
CA PHE A 65 -0.61 2.46 -10.35
C PHE A 65 -0.24 3.93 -10.35
N LEU A 66 1.04 4.23 -10.46
CA LEU A 66 1.48 5.61 -10.53
C LEU A 66 2.87 5.69 -11.16
N ASP A 67 3.30 6.91 -11.45
CA ASP A 67 4.60 7.16 -12.02
C ASP A 67 5.67 6.87 -10.97
N GLU A 68 6.74 6.22 -11.38
CA GLU A 68 7.81 5.87 -10.48
C GLU A 68 8.42 7.09 -9.79
N ASN A 69 8.44 8.22 -10.45
CA ASN A 69 8.97 9.44 -9.84
C ASN A 69 8.12 9.91 -8.66
N ASP A 70 6.82 9.63 -8.70
CA ASP A 70 5.94 10.01 -7.59
C ASP A 70 6.21 9.15 -6.37
N VAL A 71 6.58 7.88 -6.57
CA VAL A 71 6.93 7.01 -5.47
C VAL A 71 8.22 7.52 -4.84
N LYS A 72 9.20 7.88 -5.66
CA LYS A 72 10.46 8.40 -5.17
C LYS A 72 10.25 9.71 -4.42
N ALA A 73 9.44 10.59 -4.97
CA ALA A 73 9.19 11.88 -4.34
C ALA A 73 8.55 11.72 -2.96
N ALA A 74 7.77 10.68 -2.78
CA ALA A 74 7.14 10.42 -1.48
C ALA A 74 8.09 9.78 -0.48
N GLY A 75 9.23 9.29 -0.92
CA GLY A 75 10.18 8.63 -0.03
C GLY A 75 10.09 7.12 -0.07
N GLY A 76 9.40 6.56 -1.05
CA GLY A 76 9.25 5.12 -1.22
C GLY A 76 7.82 4.66 -1.05
N PRO A 77 7.54 3.38 -1.26
CA PRO A 77 6.16 2.88 -1.22
C PRO A 77 5.50 2.98 0.15
N ALA A 78 6.18 2.65 1.23
CA ALA A 78 5.58 2.76 2.55
C ALA A 78 5.27 4.22 2.88
N ALA A 79 6.20 5.11 2.59
CA ALA A 79 6.01 6.54 2.83
C ALA A 79 4.85 7.09 2.01
N PHE A 80 4.71 6.61 0.78
CA PHE A 80 3.61 7.02 -0.08
C PHE A 80 2.27 6.65 0.57
N PHE A 81 2.14 5.41 1.02
CA PHE A 81 0.90 4.98 1.64
C PHE A 81 0.65 5.69 2.98
N MET A 82 1.69 5.90 3.78
CA MET A 82 1.52 6.57 5.06
C MET A 82 1.01 8.01 4.88
N ALA A 83 1.51 8.70 3.89
CA ALA A 83 1.04 10.06 3.61
C ALA A 83 -0.43 10.05 3.17
N TRP A 84 -0.81 9.08 2.37
CA TRP A 84 -2.19 8.94 1.91
C TRP A 84 -3.11 8.61 3.09
N LEU A 85 -2.68 7.65 3.93
CA LEU A 85 -3.43 7.28 5.12
C LEU A 85 -3.63 8.49 6.03
N ASP A 86 -2.59 9.27 6.23
CA ASP A 86 -2.68 10.46 7.07
C ASP A 86 -3.66 11.49 6.52
N ARG A 87 -3.66 11.69 5.20
CA ARG A 87 -4.58 12.65 4.60
C ARG A 87 -6.03 12.23 4.77
N GLU A 88 -6.30 10.93 4.70
CA GLU A 88 -7.68 10.44 4.79
C GLU A 88 -8.10 10.06 6.20
N ALA A 89 -7.20 10.15 7.16
CA ALA A 89 -7.49 9.73 8.53
C ALA A 89 -8.58 10.57 9.21
N GLU A 90 -8.77 11.78 8.74
CA GLU A 90 -9.79 12.66 9.32
C GLU A 90 -11.13 12.53 8.64
N SER A 91 -11.25 11.66 7.65
CA SER A 91 -12.53 11.54 6.95
C SER A 91 -13.62 11.03 7.90
N LYS A 92 -14.83 11.52 7.67
CA LYS A 92 -15.96 11.12 8.48
C LYS A 92 -16.22 9.62 8.35
N ALA A 93 -16.10 9.11 7.14
CA ALA A 93 -16.33 7.70 6.89
C ALA A 93 -15.36 6.82 7.65
N TYR A 94 -14.09 7.19 7.68
CA TYR A 94 -13.10 6.40 8.40
C TYR A 94 -13.34 6.46 9.91
N ARG A 95 -13.62 7.63 10.45
CA ARG A 95 -13.85 7.75 11.88
C ARG A 95 -15.05 6.93 12.33
N LYS A 96 -16.06 6.87 11.49
CA LYS A 96 -17.25 6.09 11.78
C LYS A 96 -16.92 4.59 11.74
N ALA A 97 -16.16 4.17 10.73
CA ALA A 97 -15.78 2.76 10.61
C ALA A 97 -14.90 2.33 11.79
N LEU A 98 -13.98 3.21 12.20
CA LEU A 98 -13.10 2.92 13.31
C LEU A 98 -13.86 2.79 14.62
N ALA A 99 -14.79 3.71 14.86
CA ALA A 99 -15.59 3.67 16.06
C ALA A 99 -16.40 2.38 16.15
N ARG A 100 -16.95 1.96 15.00
CA ARG A 100 -17.73 0.73 14.96
C ARG A 100 -16.84 -0.48 15.22
N TRP A 101 -15.65 -0.52 14.64
CA TRP A 101 -14.73 -1.61 14.86
C TRP A 101 -14.31 -1.70 16.32
N GLN A 102 -14.02 -0.58 16.95
CA GLN A 102 -13.66 -0.53 18.35
C GLN A 102 -14.79 -1.02 19.25
N GLN A 103 -16.03 -0.68 18.91
CA GLN A 103 -17.17 -1.11 19.66
C GLN A 103 -17.36 -2.63 19.57
N LEU A 104 -17.19 -3.19 18.37
CA LEU A 104 -17.31 -4.62 18.19
C LEU A 104 -16.21 -5.37 18.93
N ASP A 105 -15.02 -4.78 18.99
CA ASP A 105 -13.88 -5.39 19.68
C ASP A 105 -14.15 -5.52 21.18
N LEU A 106 -14.92 -4.60 21.74
CA LEU A 106 -15.25 -4.68 23.17
C LEU A 106 -16.11 -5.89 23.51
N PHE A 107 -16.80 -6.43 22.53
CA PHE A 107 -17.66 -7.58 22.75
C PHE A 107 -17.08 -8.88 22.22
N ALA A 108 -15.86 -8.84 21.74
CA ALA A 108 -15.21 -10.05 21.22
C ALA A 108 -14.58 -10.93 22.36
#